data_b14292e01a5ff1dda480f401aac438ea
#
_entry.id   b14292e01a5ff1dda480f401aac438ea
#
_cell.length_a   1.000
_cell.length_b   1.000
_cell.length_c   1.000
_cell.angle_alpha   90.00
_cell.angle_beta   90.00
_cell.angle_gamma   90.00
#
_symmetry.space_group_name_H-M   'P 1'
#
loop_
_entity.id
_entity.type
_entity.pdbx_description
1 polymer ?
#
loop_
_entity_poly.entity_id
_entity_poly.type
_entity_poly.pdbx_seq_one_letter_code
_entity_poly.pdbx_strand_id
1 'polypeptide(L)'
;VLIADEPTTALDVTMQAQILDLMKELQQKIDTAIIFITHDLGVVANIADRVAVMYGGQMVETGDVNEIFYDPKHPYTWGLLSSMPDLSTTNDTPLLAIPGAPPDLLHPPKGDAFARRSQYALDIDFKVEPPWFKVSPTHFVKSWLLDARAPKVELPELVKQRMKPMPNNYEKPLKVERVSFNEK
;
A
#
# COMPACT_ATOMS: atom_id res chain seq x y z
N VAL A 1 1.65 22.27 -6.73
CA VAL A 1 1.18 20.89 -6.56
C VAL A 1 0.08 20.61 -7.57
N LEU A 2 0.19 19.54 -8.34
CA LEU A 2 -0.84 19.02 -9.24
C LEU A 2 -1.51 17.82 -8.58
N ILE A 3 -2.85 17.76 -8.60
CA ILE A 3 -3.60 16.59 -8.14
C ILE A 3 -4.23 15.95 -9.38
N ALA A 4 -3.93 14.68 -9.62
CA ALA A 4 -4.45 13.89 -10.71
C ALA A 4 -5.25 12.71 -10.14
N ASP A 5 -6.58 12.80 -10.24
CA ASP A 5 -7.50 11.80 -9.73
C ASP A 5 -7.92 10.86 -10.87
N GLU A 6 -7.46 9.64 -10.82
CA GLU A 6 -7.63 8.59 -11.83
C GLU A 6 -7.41 9.04 -13.30
N PRO A 7 -6.29 9.73 -13.60
CA PRO A 7 -6.12 10.40 -14.89
C PRO A 7 -5.97 9.44 -16.08
N THR A 8 -5.77 8.14 -15.83
CA THR A 8 -5.63 7.11 -16.85
C THR A 8 -6.82 6.16 -16.94
N THR A 9 -7.86 6.37 -16.15
CA THR A 9 -9.09 5.56 -16.20
C THR A 9 -9.74 5.62 -17.57
N ALA A 10 -10.14 4.46 -18.08
CA ALA A 10 -10.76 4.26 -19.41
C ALA A 10 -9.84 4.56 -20.62
N LEU A 11 -8.53 4.69 -20.43
CA LEU A 11 -7.56 4.80 -21.52
C LEU A 11 -6.99 3.40 -21.87
N ASP A 12 -6.68 3.21 -23.16
CA ASP A 12 -5.89 2.05 -23.56
C ASP A 12 -4.44 2.17 -23.07
N VAL A 13 -3.72 1.05 -23.04
CA VAL A 13 -2.35 0.96 -22.49
C VAL A 13 -1.39 1.94 -23.17
N THR A 14 -1.54 2.19 -24.48
CA THR A 14 -0.67 3.11 -25.23
C THR A 14 -0.92 4.55 -24.82
N MET A 15 -2.18 4.97 -24.75
CA MET A 15 -2.56 6.31 -24.30
C MET A 15 -2.18 6.53 -22.84
N GLN A 16 -2.35 5.51 -21.98
CA GLN A 16 -1.93 5.55 -20.58
C GLN A 16 -0.43 5.85 -20.46
N ALA A 17 0.43 5.14 -21.20
CA ALA A 17 1.86 5.36 -21.20
C ALA A 17 2.21 6.80 -21.64
N GLN A 18 1.58 7.31 -22.71
CA GLN A 18 1.82 8.69 -23.19
C GLN A 18 1.43 9.76 -22.15
N ILE A 19 0.31 9.58 -21.45
CA ILE A 19 -0.11 10.51 -20.38
C ILE A 19 0.89 10.48 -19.22
N LEU A 20 1.36 9.31 -18.82
CA LEU A 20 2.34 9.18 -17.74
C LEU A 20 3.68 9.85 -18.11
N ASP A 21 4.15 9.68 -19.34
CA ASP A 21 5.36 10.33 -19.83
C ASP A 21 5.19 11.86 -19.87
N LEU A 22 4.05 12.35 -20.36
CA LEU A 22 3.72 13.78 -20.35
C LEU A 22 3.71 14.35 -18.93
N MET A 23 3.14 13.64 -17.96
CA MET A 23 3.12 14.07 -16.55
C MET A 23 4.53 14.15 -15.96
N LYS A 24 5.41 13.18 -16.25
CA LYS A 24 6.82 13.23 -15.84
C LYS A 24 7.56 14.43 -16.47
N GLU A 25 7.35 14.68 -17.75
CA GLU A 25 7.92 15.86 -18.41
C GLU A 25 7.44 17.16 -17.79
N LEU A 26 6.15 17.29 -17.51
CA LEU A 26 5.58 18.46 -16.84
C LEU A 26 6.15 18.66 -15.45
N GLN A 27 6.24 17.59 -14.65
CA GLN A 27 6.84 17.64 -13.32
C GLN A 27 8.25 18.22 -13.36
N GLN A 28 9.09 17.75 -14.30
CA GLN A 28 10.45 18.24 -14.45
C GLN A 28 10.53 19.69 -14.96
N LYS A 29 9.66 20.06 -15.92
CA LYS A 29 9.69 21.40 -16.54
C LYS A 29 9.24 22.51 -15.61
N ILE A 30 8.26 22.25 -14.74
CA ILE A 30 7.66 23.27 -13.85
C ILE A 30 8.02 23.06 -12.37
N ASP A 31 8.92 22.12 -12.07
CA ASP A 31 9.38 21.77 -10.72
C ASP A 31 8.22 21.67 -9.70
N THR A 32 7.23 20.82 -10.02
CA THR A 32 6.02 20.67 -9.22
C THR A 32 5.90 19.26 -8.64
N ALA A 33 5.34 19.16 -7.44
CA ALA A 33 4.93 17.88 -6.89
C ALA A 33 3.60 17.42 -7.50
N ILE A 34 3.46 16.14 -7.79
CA ILE A 34 2.23 15.52 -8.29
C ILE A 34 1.68 14.57 -7.25
N ILE A 35 0.40 14.72 -6.89
CA ILE A 35 -0.37 13.72 -6.13
C ILE A 35 -1.19 12.93 -7.15
N PHE A 36 -0.81 11.68 -7.35
CA PHE A 36 -1.44 10.79 -8.32
C PHE A 36 -2.35 9.81 -7.58
N ILE A 37 -3.65 9.86 -7.82
CA ILE A 37 -4.64 8.96 -7.21
C ILE A 37 -5.02 7.91 -8.25
N THR A 38 -4.84 6.63 -7.92
CA THR A 38 -5.15 5.52 -8.81
C THR A 38 -5.33 4.23 -8.03
N HIS A 39 -6.08 3.28 -8.61
CA HIS A 39 -6.15 1.90 -8.14
C HIS A 39 -5.21 0.96 -8.92
N ASP A 40 -4.51 1.45 -9.93
CA ASP A 40 -3.59 0.66 -10.75
C ASP A 40 -2.17 0.65 -10.15
N LEU A 41 -1.82 -0.44 -9.47
CA LEU A 41 -0.51 -0.62 -8.85
C LEU A 41 0.63 -0.68 -9.87
N GLY A 42 0.37 -1.10 -11.12
CA GLY A 42 1.35 -1.09 -12.20
C GLY A 42 1.77 0.33 -12.55
N VAL A 43 0.79 1.26 -12.59
CA VAL A 43 1.06 2.69 -12.77
C VAL A 43 1.86 3.24 -11.61
N VAL A 44 1.44 2.96 -10.37
CA VAL A 44 2.14 3.41 -9.16
C VAL A 44 3.60 2.98 -9.17
N ALA A 45 3.88 1.71 -9.49
CA ALA A 45 5.25 1.17 -9.52
C ALA A 45 6.17 1.88 -10.52
N ASN A 46 5.61 2.50 -11.57
CA ASN A 46 6.38 3.16 -12.64
C ASN A 46 6.57 4.67 -12.44
N ILE A 47 5.68 5.33 -11.70
CA ILE A 47 5.66 6.79 -11.62
C ILE A 47 5.95 7.33 -10.23
N ALA A 48 5.61 6.60 -9.16
CA ALA A 48 5.65 7.11 -7.81
C ALA A 48 7.05 7.03 -7.18
N ASP A 49 7.46 8.11 -6.52
CA ASP A 49 8.60 8.10 -5.60
C ASP A 49 8.16 7.58 -4.22
N ARG A 50 6.97 8.01 -3.78
CA ARG A 50 6.36 7.63 -2.51
C ARG A 50 4.92 7.17 -2.72
N VAL A 51 4.49 6.24 -1.89
CA VAL A 51 3.15 5.64 -1.96
C VAL A 51 2.44 5.81 -0.62
N ALA A 52 1.16 6.15 -0.69
CA ALA A 52 0.24 6.12 0.43
C ALA A 52 -0.91 5.16 0.09
N VAL A 53 -1.01 4.07 0.84
CA VAL A 53 -2.07 3.07 0.70
C VAL A 53 -3.25 3.48 1.58
N MET A 54 -4.43 3.59 0.97
CA MET A 54 -5.66 3.98 1.67
C MET A 54 -6.68 2.84 1.66
N TYR A 55 -7.37 2.68 2.76
CA TYR A 55 -8.49 1.75 2.90
C TYR A 55 -9.58 2.33 3.81
N GLY A 56 -10.83 2.25 3.36
CA GLY A 56 -11.97 2.73 4.17
C GLY A 56 -11.87 4.21 4.56
N GLY A 57 -11.33 5.06 3.68
CA GLY A 57 -11.15 6.50 3.93
C GLY A 57 -9.94 6.84 4.82
N GLN A 58 -9.16 5.84 5.25
CA GLN A 58 -8.00 6.04 6.11
C GLN A 58 -6.71 5.63 5.40
N MET A 59 -5.61 6.35 5.67
CA MET A 59 -4.28 5.94 5.27
C MET A 59 -3.82 4.80 6.20
N VAL A 60 -3.45 3.65 5.63
CA VAL A 60 -3.06 2.45 6.40
C VAL A 60 -1.57 2.15 6.32
N GLU A 61 -0.91 2.53 5.23
CA GLU A 61 0.52 2.36 5.05
C GLU A 61 1.07 3.45 4.14
N THR A 62 2.27 3.96 4.41
CA THR A 62 2.97 4.92 3.54
C THR A 62 4.47 4.72 3.61
N GLY A 63 5.14 4.86 2.48
CA GLY A 63 6.58 4.67 2.36
C GLY A 63 7.10 5.03 0.98
N ASP A 64 8.39 4.82 0.76
CA ASP A 64 8.96 4.88 -0.57
C ASP A 64 8.39 3.74 -1.41
N VAL A 65 8.32 3.91 -2.74
CA VAL A 65 7.74 2.91 -3.65
C VAL A 65 8.36 1.52 -3.43
N ASN A 66 9.66 1.44 -3.21
CA ASN A 66 10.34 0.18 -2.95
C ASN A 66 9.91 -0.48 -1.63
N GLU A 67 9.67 0.31 -0.58
CA GLU A 67 9.22 -0.21 0.71
C GLU A 67 7.84 -0.84 0.59
N ILE A 68 6.92 -0.18 -0.12
CA ILE A 68 5.55 -0.67 -0.30
C ILE A 68 5.51 -1.91 -1.20
N PHE A 69 6.33 -1.98 -2.26
CA PHE A 69 6.30 -3.11 -3.19
C PHE A 69 7.18 -4.28 -2.78
N TYR A 70 8.25 -4.06 -1.99
CA TYR A 70 9.20 -5.12 -1.64
C TYR A 70 9.23 -5.46 -0.14
N ASP A 71 8.72 -4.61 0.75
CA ASP A 71 8.63 -4.88 2.19
C ASP A 71 7.33 -4.39 2.83
N PRO A 72 6.14 -4.66 2.21
CA PRO A 72 4.85 -4.22 2.73
C PRO A 72 4.60 -4.81 4.12
N LYS A 73 3.92 -4.06 4.97
CA LYS A 73 3.66 -4.45 6.37
C LYS A 73 2.18 -4.54 6.72
N HIS A 74 1.31 -3.84 5.98
CA HIS A 74 -0.12 -3.87 6.25
C HIS A 74 -0.81 -5.04 5.51
N PRO A 75 -1.68 -5.83 6.16
CA PRO A 75 -2.38 -6.95 5.52
C PRO A 75 -3.20 -6.57 4.29
N TYR A 76 -3.74 -5.37 4.24
CA TYR A 76 -4.43 -4.87 3.04
C TYR A 76 -3.46 -4.70 1.85
N THR A 77 -2.28 -4.14 2.09
CA THR A 77 -1.23 -4.00 1.06
C THR A 77 -0.79 -5.37 0.54
N TRP A 78 -0.68 -6.37 1.42
CA TRP A 78 -0.43 -7.76 1.00
C TRP A 78 -1.51 -8.29 0.07
N GLY A 79 -2.78 -8.04 0.41
CA GLY A 79 -3.92 -8.41 -0.43
C GLY A 79 -3.88 -7.74 -1.80
N LEU A 80 -3.61 -6.44 -1.85
CA LEU A 80 -3.48 -5.70 -3.10
C LEU A 80 -2.37 -6.27 -3.98
N LEU A 81 -1.18 -6.46 -3.44
CA LEU A 81 -0.04 -7.01 -4.19
C LEU A 81 -0.29 -8.45 -4.63
N SER A 82 -1.00 -9.25 -3.82
CA SER A 82 -1.37 -10.63 -4.18
C SER A 82 -2.39 -10.70 -5.32
N SER A 83 -3.20 -9.66 -5.49
CA SER A 83 -4.22 -9.60 -6.55
C SER A 83 -3.71 -9.04 -7.88
N MET A 84 -2.46 -8.55 -7.94
CA MET A 84 -1.87 -8.07 -9.20
C MET A 84 -1.68 -9.23 -10.19
N PRO A 85 -2.07 -9.06 -11.46
CA PRO A 85 -1.67 -10.00 -12.50
C PRO A 85 -0.15 -9.90 -12.72
N ASP A 86 0.55 -11.01 -12.70
CA ASP A 86 1.95 -11.10 -13.12
C ASP A 86 2.01 -11.64 -14.55
N LEU A 87 2.97 -11.17 -15.36
CA LEU A 87 3.23 -11.69 -16.70
C LEU A 87 3.63 -13.18 -16.69
N SER A 88 4.10 -13.69 -15.55
CA SER A 88 4.41 -15.11 -15.33
C SER A 88 3.20 -15.92 -14.81
N THR A 89 2.06 -15.26 -14.54
CA THR A 89 0.87 -15.92 -14.03
C THR A 89 0.25 -16.75 -15.16
N THR A 90 0.45 -18.06 -15.12
CA THR A 90 -0.29 -18.99 -15.96
C THR A 90 -1.76 -19.03 -15.51
N ASN A 91 -2.68 -19.40 -16.41
CA ASN A 91 -4.12 -19.49 -16.14
C ASN A 91 -4.50 -20.35 -14.91
N ASP A 92 -3.56 -21.12 -14.38
CA ASP A 92 -3.72 -22.01 -13.22
C ASP A 92 -3.35 -21.40 -11.87
N THR A 93 -2.82 -20.15 -11.83
CA THR A 93 -2.45 -19.52 -10.57
C THR A 93 -3.65 -18.73 -10.03
N PRO A 94 -4.28 -19.15 -8.90
CA PRO A 94 -5.43 -18.44 -8.36
C PRO A 94 -5.04 -17.02 -7.95
N LEU A 95 -5.74 -16.02 -8.50
CA LEU A 95 -5.68 -14.66 -7.99
C LEU A 95 -6.35 -14.65 -6.61
N LEU A 96 -5.62 -14.26 -5.58
CA LEU A 96 -6.20 -14.11 -4.25
C LEU A 96 -7.02 -12.82 -4.21
N ALA A 97 -8.33 -12.98 -4.30
CA ALA A 97 -9.24 -11.88 -4.01
C ALA A 97 -9.27 -11.60 -2.49
N ILE A 98 -9.23 -10.34 -2.11
CA ILE A 98 -9.44 -9.94 -0.72
C ILE A 98 -10.90 -10.29 -0.33
N PRO A 99 -11.13 -11.16 0.66
CA PRO A 99 -12.46 -11.65 0.99
C PRO A 99 -13.37 -10.54 1.55
N GLY A 100 -14.68 -10.73 1.44
CA GLY A 100 -15.70 -9.85 2.03
C GLY A 100 -15.88 -8.52 1.30
N ALA A 101 -16.77 -7.67 1.83
CA ALA A 101 -17.07 -6.35 1.31
C ALA A 101 -16.31 -5.24 2.08
N PRO A 102 -16.02 -4.09 1.45
CA PRO A 102 -15.53 -2.90 2.15
C PRO A 102 -16.48 -2.47 3.29
N PRO A 103 -15.97 -1.77 4.31
CA PRO A 103 -16.81 -1.28 5.40
C PRO A 103 -17.80 -0.21 4.90
N ASP A 104 -18.92 -0.11 5.59
CA ASP A 104 -19.85 1.00 5.44
C ASP A 104 -19.20 2.28 5.99
N LEU A 105 -18.94 3.25 5.13
CA LEU A 105 -18.32 4.52 5.53
C LEU A 105 -19.28 5.50 6.21
N LEU A 106 -20.59 5.25 6.15
CA LEU A 106 -21.57 6.00 6.94
C LEU A 106 -21.50 5.61 8.43
N HIS A 107 -21.07 4.36 8.70
CA HIS A 107 -20.88 3.82 10.04
C HIS A 107 -19.48 3.19 10.14
N PRO A 108 -18.42 4.01 10.16
CA PRO A 108 -17.06 3.50 10.13
C PRO A 108 -16.78 2.64 11.37
N PRO A 109 -16.01 1.54 11.21
CA PRO A 109 -15.62 0.71 12.35
C PRO A 109 -14.78 1.50 13.35
N LYS A 110 -14.91 1.16 14.65
CA LYS A 110 -14.15 1.83 15.73
C LYS A 110 -12.66 1.49 15.74
N GLY A 111 -12.31 0.33 15.20
CA GLY A 111 -10.95 -0.18 15.15
C GLY A 111 -10.34 -0.06 13.74
N ASP A 112 -9.52 -1.04 13.39
CA ASP A 112 -8.97 -1.13 12.04
C ASP A 112 -10.09 -1.39 11.03
N ALA A 113 -10.20 -0.52 10.03
CA ALA A 113 -11.22 -0.64 8.98
C ALA A 113 -11.08 -1.96 8.19
N PHE A 114 -9.89 -2.52 8.11
CA PHE A 114 -9.61 -3.77 7.39
C PHE A 114 -9.81 -5.03 8.24
N ALA A 115 -9.97 -4.93 9.56
CA ALA A 115 -10.04 -6.07 10.48
C ALA A 115 -11.00 -7.18 10.03
N ARG A 116 -12.22 -6.84 9.56
CA ARG A 116 -13.23 -7.83 9.13
C ARG A 116 -12.83 -8.63 7.88
N ARG A 117 -11.85 -8.17 7.14
CA ARG A 117 -11.37 -8.78 5.89
C ARG A 117 -9.97 -9.39 6.03
N SER A 118 -9.32 -9.14 7.16
CA SER A 118 -7.99 -9.64 7.46
C SER A 118 -8.05 -10.98 8.18
N GLN A 119 -7.44 -12.00 7.63
CA GLN A 119 -7.25 -13.28 8.32
C GLN A 119 -6.22 -13.19 9.47
N TYR A 120 -5.54 -12.07 9.60
CA TYR A 120 -4.52 -11.79 10.62
C TYR A 120 -5.04 -10.85 11.71
N ALA A 121 -6.35 -10.49 11.66
CA ALA A 121 -6.93 -9.56 12.62
C ALA A 121 -6.83 -10.10 14.05
N LEU A 122 -6.42 -9.23 14.97
CA LEU A 122 -6.38 -9.48 16.40
C LEU A 122 -7.67 -8.93 17.05
N ASP A 123 -8.04 -9.40 18.22
CA ASP A 123 -9.21 -8.90 18.95
C ASP A 123 -9.19 -7.38 19.18
N ILE A 124 -8.02 -6.79 19.28
CA ILE A 124 -7.84 -5.35 19.44
C ILE A 124 -8.19 -4.57 18.17
N ASP A 125 -7.97 -5.14 16.99
CA ASP A 125 -8.29 -4.52 15.70
C ASP A 125 -9.78 -4.19 15.57
N PHE A 126 -10.66 -4.91 16.26
CA PHE A 126 -12.10 -4.65 16.26
C PHE A 126 -12.54 -3.57 17.24
N LYS A 127 -11.65 -3.12 18.13
CA LYS A 127 -11.99 -2.26 19.29
C LYS A 127 -11.31 -0.91 19.23
N VAL A 128 -10.05 -0.89 18.77
CA VAL A 128 -9.17 0.28 18.85
C VAL A 128 -8.42 0.44 17.55
N GLU A 129 -8.46 1.64 16.99
CA GLU A 129 -7.71 1.99 15.79
C GLU A 129 -6.20 1.77 16.01
N PRO A 130 -5.49 1.11 15.08
CA PRO A 130 -4.06 0.92 15.20
C PRO A 130 -3.32 2.27 15.21
N PRO A 131 -2.32 2.45 16.07
CA PRO A 131 -1.45 3.60 15.98
C PRO A 131 -0.51 3.46 14.79
N TRP A 132 0.15 4.56 14.44
CA TRP A 132 1.24 4.50 13.49
C TRP A 132 2.47 3.83 14.11
N PHE A 133 3.08 2.93 13.34
CA PHE A 133 4.37 2.35 13.63
C PHE A 133 5.37 2.80 12.56
N LYS A 134 6.51 3.29 12.99
CA LYS A 134 7.64 3.64 12.12
C LYS A 134 8.47 2.39 11.88
N VAL A 135 8.56 1.96 10.63
CA VAL A 135 9.31 0.77 10.19
C VAL A 135 10.69 1.16 9.65
N SER A 136 10.76 2.30 8.96
CA SER A 136 12.00 2.90 8.45
C SER A 136 11.90 4.43 8.55
N PRO A 137 12.92 5.20 8.15
CA PRO A 137 12.81 6.66 8.11
C PRO A 137 11.64 7.19 7.29
N THR A 138 11.22 6.46 6.26
CA THR A 138 10.16 6.84 5.30
C THR A 138 8.92 5.96 5.37
N HIS A 139 9.00 4.76 6.00
CA HIS A 139 7.94 3.76 6.03
C HIS A 139 7.17 3.78 7.35
N PHE A 140 5.88 4.06 7.26
CA PHE A 140 4.94 4.12 8.39
C PHE A 140 3.72 3.26 8.11
N VAL A 141 3.21 2.57 9.14
CA VAL A 141 2.15 1.57 9.00
C VAL A 141 1.18 1.65 10.18
N LYS A 142 -0.12 1.59 9.92
CA LYS A 142 -1.17 1.48 10.92
C LYS A 142 -1.59 0.01 11.06
N SER A 143 -0.91 -0.77 11.89
CA SER A 143 -1.29 -2.17 12.13
C SER A 143 -0.86 -2.64 13.52
N TRP A 144 -1.76 -3.22 14.29
CA TRP A 144 -1.44 -3.84 15.57
C TRP A 144 -0.50 -5.04 15.44
N LEU A 145 -0.35 -5.64 14.27
CA LEU A 145 0.63 -6.71 14.02
C LEU A 145 2.08 -6.26 14.22
N LEU A 146 2.34 -4.96 14.23
CA LEU A 146 3.67 -4.39 14.48
C LEU A 146 3.94 -4.09 15.97
N ASP A 147 2.96 -4.23 16.85
CA ASP A 147 3.17 -4.12 18.28
C ASP A 147 4.06 -5.28 18.76
N ALA A 148 5.00 -4.99 19.67
CA ALA A 148 5.95 -5.98 20.16
C ALA A 148 5.29 -7.21 20.85
N ARG A 149 4.04 -7.08 21.27
CA ARG A 149 3.24 -8.13 21.92
C ARG A 149 2.43 -8.95 20.92
N ALA A 150 2.32 -8.48 19.68
CA ALA A 150 1.57 -9.19 18.66
C ALA A 150 2.26 -10.51 18.26
N PRO A 151 1.50 -11.52 17.84
CA PRO A 151 2.08 -12.72 17.27
C PRO A 151 2.86 -12.35 16.00
N LYS A 152 4.00 -13.02 15.81
CA LYS A 152 4.78 -12.86 14.58
C LYS A 152 4.00 -13.48 13.43
N VAL A 153 3.63 -12.65 12.45
CA VAL A 153 2.99 -13.08 11.21
C VAL A 153 4.01 -13.00 10.10
N GLU A 154 4.17 -14.10 9.39
CA GLU A 154 4.98 -14.12 8.18
C GLU A 154 4.22 -13.56 6.98
N LEU A 155 4.95 -12.93 6.08
CA LEU A 155 4.41 -12.49 4.81
C LEU A 155 3.78 -13.67 4.06
N PRO A 156 2.58 -13.52 3.48
CA PRO A 156 1.97 -14.58 2.69
C PRO A 156 2.89 -15.04 1.56
N GLU A 157 2.95 -16.34 1.30
CA GLU A 157 3.87 -16.92 0.33
C GLU A 157 3.69 -16.34 -1.08
N LEU A 158 2.45 -16.08 -1.49
CA LEU A 158 2.15 -15.43 -2.77
C LEU A 158 2.71 -14.00 -2.86
N VAL A 159 2.74 -13.26 -1.76
CA VAL A 159 3.38 -11.95 -1.74
C VAL A 159 4.89 -12.10 -1.89
N LYS A 160 5.51 -13.03 -1.14
CA LYS A 160 6.95 -13.32 -1.25
C LYS A 160 7.36 -13.71 -2.67
N GLN A 161 6.57 -14.55 -3.34
CA GLN A 161 6.84 -14.99 -4.72
C GLN A 161 6.76 -13.86 -5.74
N ARG A 162 5.90 -12.87 -5.51
CA ARG A 162 5.72 -11.72 -6.40
C ARG A 162 6.68 -10.57 -6.11
N MET A 163 7.27 -10.56 -4.93
CA MET A 163 8.27 -9.57 -4.55
C MET A 163 9.57 -9.85 -5.30
N LYS A 164 10.03 -8.87 -6.07
CA LYS A 164 11.41 -8.89 -6.58
C LYS A 164 12.37 -8.77 -5.40
N PRO A 165 13.61 -9.29 -5.50
CA PRO A 165 14.60 -9.06 -4.45
C PRO A 165 14.80 -7.56 -4.24
N MET A 166 14.83 -7.15 -2.96
CA MET A 166 15.11 -5.78 -2.57
C MET A 166 16.38 -5.28 -3.26
N PRO A 167 16.41 -4.02 -3.68
CA PRO A 167 17.65 -3.39 -4.12
C PRO A 167 18.73 -3.53 -3.05
N ASN A 168 19.98 -3.80 -3.46
CA ASN A 168 21.10 -4.03 -2.55
C ASN A 168 21.42 -2.87 -1.58
N ASN A 169 20.87 -1.67 -1.84
CA ASN A 169 21.02 -0.48 -1.03
C ASN A 169 19.88 -0.25 -0.02
N TYR A 170 18.93 -1.20 0.13
CA TYR A 170 17.87 -1.09 1.12
C TYR A 170 18.35 -1.58 2.49
N GLU A 171 18.50 -0.65 3.42
CA GLU A 171 18.78 -0.97 4.82
C GLU A 171 17.49 -1.28 5.57
N LYS A 172 17.34 -2.55 5.95
CA LYS A 172 16.19 -2.99 6.75
C LYS A 172 16.32 -2.42 8.17
N PRO A 173 15.30 -1.71 8.67
CA PRO A 173 15.38 -1.15 10.02
C PRO A 173 15.48 -2.25 11.08
N LEU A 174 16.30 -2.01 12.09
CA LEU A 174 16.55 -2.98 13.16
C LEU A 174 15.42 -3.02 14.20
N LYS A 175 14.62 -1.96 14.32
CA LYS A 175 13.59 -1.83 15.35
C LYS A 175 12.40 -1.02 14.83
N VAL A 176 11.21 -1.58 15.06
CA VAL A 176 9.93 -0.88 14.79
C VAL A 176 9.56 -0.03 16.00
N GLU A 177 9.19 1.22 15.79
CA GLU A 177 8.82 2.18 16.83
C GLU A 177 7.39 2.67 16.64
N ARG A 178 6.64 2.73 17.75
CA ARG A 178 5.33 3.39 17.76
C ARG A 178 5.53 4.90 17.73
N VAL A 179 4.84 5.59 16.83
CA VAL A 179 4.88 7.06 16.72
C VAL A 179 3.49 7.65 16.87
N SER A 180 3.40 8.83 17.42
CA SER A 180 2.18 9.64 17.42
C SER A 180 2.42 10.85 16.50
N PHE A 181 1.60 10.99 15.48
CA PHE A 181 1.53 12.26 14.75
C PHE A 181 0.58 13.15 15.54
N ASN A 182 1.08 14.27 16.07
CA ASN A 182 0.21 15.31 16.61
C ASN A 182 -0.51 15.95 15.42
N GLU A 183 -1.79 15.65 15.28
CA GLU A 183 -2.68 16.43 14.43
C GLU A 183 -2.72 17.86 15.02
N LYS A 184 -2.09 18.80 14.35
CA LYS A 184 -2.24 20.23 14.62
C LYS A 184 -3.21 20.81 13.62
#